data_0973f206034c5aa31ecd6aca579c05a6
#
_entry.id   0973f206034c5aa31ecd6aca579c05a6
#
_cell.length_a   1.000
_cell.length_b   1.000
_cell.length_c   1.000
_cell.angle_alpha   90.00
_cell.angle_beta   90.00
_cell.angle_gamma   90.00
#
_symmetry.space_group_name_H-M   'P 1'
#
loop_
_entity.id
_entity.type
_entity.pdbx_description
1 polymer ?
#
loop_
_entity_poly.entity_id
_entity_poly.type
_entity_poly.pdbx_seq_one_letter_code
_entity_poly.pdbx_strand_id
1 'polypeptide(L)'
;PKIVSLYLTHLSKKSKFSTLRRRLASINVMHKYKGHYLDTKHPIIVENLLGIKRQIGVHQKAKKPLLFNELKQIIKVINASTLSEYKKLRDKSLILIGFSGGFRRSELVAITREDLEFVKEGVKIFVKKSKSDQSGEGMTKAIPYFKYTEYCPVHHLKNWMDENRNDLIFPISDKNVALIIKKHALNAGLDGKKYAGHSLRSG
;
A
#
# COMPACT_ATOMS: atom_id res chain seq x y z
N PRO A 1 2.86 30.67 -18.10
CA PRO A 1 1.65 29.82 -18.18
C PRO A 1 1.53 29.08 -19.49
N LYS A 2 1.75 29.74 -20.66
CA LYS A 2 1.56 29.17 -22.01
C LYS A 2 2.41 27.90 -22.24
N ILE A 3 3.71 27.95 -21.94
CA ILE A 3 4.64 26.81 -22.09
C ILE A 3 4.19 25.61 -21.23
N VAL A 4 3.80 25.89 -19.97
CA VAL A 4 3.31 24.86 -19.05
C VAL A 4 2.03 24.23 -19.58
N SER A 5 1.11 25.01 -20.13
CA SER A 5 -0.12 24.51 -20.76
C SER A 5 0.19 23.60 -21.95
N LEU A 6 1.06 24.00 -22.87
CA LEU A 6 1.50 23.18 -24.01
C LEU A 6 2.16 21.86 -23.56
N TYR A 7 3.03 21.92 -22.54
CA TYR A 7 3.65 20.73 -21.97
C TYR A 7 2.60 19.75 -21.42
N LEU A 8 1.61 20.25 -20.67
CA LEU A 8 0.53 19.40 -20.13
C LEU A 8 -0.31 18.78 -21.23
N THR A 9 -0.61 19.52 -22.30
CA THR A 9 -1.31 19.02 -23.49
C THR A 9 -0.51 17.92 -24.20
N HIS A 10 0.80 18.12 -24.38
CA HIS A 10 1.64 17.07 -24.95
C HIS A 10 1.65 15.80 -24.10
N LEU A 11 1.77 15.94 -22.78
CA LEU A 11 1.76 14.79 -21.88
C LEU A 11 0.41 14.09 -21.76
N SER A 12 -0.69 14.78 -22.02
CA SER A 12 -2.04 14.20 -21.91
C SER A 12 -2.24 12.99 -22.83
N LYS A 13 -1.51 12.92 -23.93
CA LYS A 13 -1.50 11.79 -24.88
C LYS A 13 -1.05 10.46 -24.25
N LYS A 14 -0.23 10.50 -23.17
CA LYS A 14 0.40 9.32 -22.54
C LYS A 14 0.22 9.27 -21.02
N SER A 15 -0.45 10.24 -20.41
CA SER A 15 -0.54 10.36 -18.96
C SER A 15 -1.98 10.51 -18.49
N LYS A 16 -2.27 9.95 -17.31
CA LYS A 16 -3.55 10.14 -16.64
C LYS A 16 -3.67 11.56 -16.11
N PHE A 17 -4.89 12.07 -16.00
CA PHE A 17 -5.18 13.40 -15.50
C PHE A 17 -4.56 13.67 -14.10
N SER A 18 -4.61 12.71 -13.18
CA SER A 18 -3.97 12.81 -11.86
C SER A 18 -2.45 13.00 -11.94
N THR A 19 -1.80 12.40 -12.95
CA THR A 19 -0.36 12.58 -13.19
C THR A 19 -0.07 13.99 -13.68
N LEU A 20 -0.91 14.54 -14.56
CA LEU A 20 -0.76 15.92 -15.05
C LEU A 20 -0.89 16.94 -13.91
N ARG A 21 -1.89 16.78 -13.05
CA ARG A 21 -2.04 17.63 -11.85
C ARG A 21 -0.82 17.59 -10.94
N ARG A 22 -0.28 16.40 -10.69
CA ARG A 22 0.93 16.26 -9.87
C ARG A 22 2.14 16.92 -10.53
N ARG A 23 2.30 16.79 -11.85
CA ARG A 23 3.38 17.47 -12.58
C ARG A 23 3.25 18.98 -12.52
N LEU A 24 2.05 19.53 -12.68
CA LEU A 24 1.83 20.96 -12.51
C LEU A 24 2.24 21.44 -11.12
N ALA A 25 1.87 20.71 -10.07
CA ALA A 25 2.27 21.01 -8.69
C ALA A 25 3.80 20.97 -8.54
N SER A 26 4.48 19.96 -9.10
CA SER A 26 5.94 19.85 -9.07
C SER A 26 6.62 21.01 -9.82
N ILE A 27 6.11 21.40 -10.99
CA ILE A 27 6.62 22.54 -11.76
C ILE A 27 6.49 23.82 -10.93
N ASN A 28 5.34 24.03 -10.28
CA ASN A 28 5.13 25.21 -9.43
C ASN A 28 6.14 25.28 -8.28
N VAL A 29 6.37 24.15 -7.60
CA VAL A 29 7.37 24.06 -6.53
C VAL A 29 8.76 24.38 -7.06
N MET A 30 9.15 23.81 -8.20
CA MET A 30 10.47 24.08 -8.81
C MET A 30 10.64 25.54 -9.23
N HIS A 31 9.60 26.19 -9.78
CA HIS A 31 9.61 27.62 -10.10
C HIS A 31 9.83 28.45 -8.82
N LYS A 32 9.06 28.14 -7.76
CA LYS A 32 9.22 28.83 -6.47
C LYS A 32 10.65 28.68 -5.91
N TYR A 33 11.23 27.49 -5.98
CA TYR A 33 12.61 27.24 -5.55
C TYR A 33 13.65 28.07 -6.33
N LYS A 34 13.39 28.35 -7.61
CA LYS A 34 14.23 29.14 -8.48
C LYS A 34 13.93 30.65 -8.43
N GLY A 35 13.07 31.09 -7.51
CA GLY A 35 12.67 32.50 -7.39
C GLY A 35 11.72 32.97 -8.49
N HIS A 36 11.14 32.07 -9.28
CA HIS A 36 10.21 32.43 -10.34
C HIS A 36 8.76 32.24 -9.88
N TYR A 37 7.89 33.17 -10.27
CA TYR A 37 6.46 33.05 -10.03
C TYR A 37 5.77 32.30 -11.18
N LEU A 38 5.01 31.28 -10.85
CA LEU A 38 4.08 30.60 -11.78
C LEU A 38 2.68 30.63 -11.20
N ASP A 39 1.79 31.39 -11.82
CA ASP A 39 0.36 31.33 -11.49
C ASP A 39 -0.28 30.07 -12.07
N THR A 40 -0.47 29.06 -11.22
CA THR A 40 -1.14 27.80 -11.61
C THR A 40 -2.65 27.95 -11.77
N LYS A 41 -3.23 29.06 -11.30
CA LYS A 41 -4.64 29.41 -11.49
C LYS A 41 -4.89 30.25 -12.72
N HIS A 42 -3.84 30.60 -13.47
CA HIS A 42 -3.97 31.36 -14.73
C HIS A 42 -4.96 30.67 -15.69
N PRO A 43 -5.90 31.42 -16.30
CA PRO A 43 -6.95 30.85 -17.16
C PRO A 43 -6.44 29.87 -18.22
N ILE A 44 -5.32 30.19 -18.88
CA ILE A 44 -4.71 29.30 -19.91
C ILE A 44 -4.39 27.91 -19.33
N ILE A 45 -3.95 27.80 -18.09
CA ILE A 45 -3.65 26.50 -17.44
C ILE A 45 -4.93 25.81 -17.01
N VAL A 46 -5.85 26.55 -16.38
CA VAL A 46 -7.09 26.02 -15.83
C VAL A 46 -7.99 25.49 -16.94
N GLU A 47 -8.25 26.30 -17.96
CA GLU A 47 -9.11 25.93 -19.09
C GLU A 47 -8.51 24.76 -19.88
N ASN A 48 -7.20 24.76 -20.11
CA ASN A 48 -6.53 23.63 -20.75
C ASN A 48 -6.67 22.33 -19.93
N LEU A 49 -6.47 22.38 -18.60
CA LEU A 49 -6.68 21.21 -17.76
C LEU A 49 -8.13 20.74 -17.76
N LEU A 50 -9.10 21.66 -17.78
CA LEU A 50 -10.53 21.32 -17.92
C LEU A 50 -10.82 20.64 -19.26
N GLY A 51 -10.25 21.15 -20.35
CA GLY A 51 -10.34 20.52 -21.67
C GLY A 51 -9.75 19.12 -21.68
N ILE A 52 -8.52 18.95 -21.18
CA ILE A 52 -7.87 17.64 -21.03
C ILE A 52 -8.74 16.70 -20.16
N LYS A 53 -9.25 17.18 -19.02
CA LYS A 53 -10.13 16.42 -18.14
C LYS A 53 -11.35 15.86 -18.86
N ARG A 54 -12.00 16.67 -19.70
CA ARG A 54 -13.17 16.25 -20.52
C ARG A 54 -12.78 15.20 -21.56
N GLN A 55 -11.61 15.36 -22.18
CA GLN A 55 -11.14 14.49 -23.25
C GLN A 55 -10.68 13.11 -22.74
N ILE A 56 -9.84 13.05 -21.69
CA ILE A 56 -9.24 11.78 -21.21
C ILE A 56 -9.94 11.20 -19.99
N GLY A 57 -10.86 11.93 -19.36
CA GLY A 57 -11.57 11.53 -18.15
C GLY A 57 -10.67 11.53 -16.89
N VAL A 58 -11.30 11.25 -15.76
CA VAL A 58 -10.62 11.18 -14.43
C VAL A 58 -10.75 9.82 -13.77
N HIS A 59 -11.38 8.86 -14.44
CA HIS A 59 -11.67 7.58 -13.84
C HIS A 59 -10.38 6.83 -13.47
N GLN A 60 -10.21 6.57 -12.18
CA GLN A 60 -9.15 5.71 -11.66
C GLN A 60 -9.76 4.38 -11.23
N LYS A 61 -9.30 3.28 -11.85
CA LYS A 61 -9.65 1.94 -11.36
C LYS A 61 -8.95 1.72 -10.02
N ALA A 62 -9.69 1.89 -8.93
CA ALA A 62 -9.22 1.53 -7.60
C ALA A 62 -8.98 0.02 -7.51
N LYS A 63 -8.09 -0.40 -6.63
CA LYS A 63 -7.94 -1.81 -6.29
C LYS A 63 -9.11 -2.24 -5.42
N LYS A 64 -9.54 -3.51 -5.62
CA LYS A 64 -10.62 -4.10 -4.82
C LYS A 64 -10.14 -4.27 -3.36
N PRO A 65 -10.95 -3.94 -2.35
CA PRO A 65 -10.66 -4.32 -0.97
C PRO A 65 -10.63 -5.85 -0.86
N LEU A 66 -9.75 -6.37 -0.02
CA LEU A 66 -9.71 -7.79 0.30
C LEU A 66 -10.76 -8.06 1.39
N LEU A 67 -11.75 -8.87 1.11
CA LEU A 67 -12.77 -9.25 2.07
C LEU A 67 -12.34 -10.47 2.88
N PHE A 68 -12.91 -10.67 4.08
CA PHE A 68 -12.52 -11.77 4.97
C PHE A 68 -12.68 -13.16 4.33
N ASN A 69 -13.71 -13.40 3.52
CA ASN A 69 -13.88 -14.67 2.81
C ASN A 69 -12.79 -14.89 1.75
N GLU A 70 -12.36 -13.85 1.07
CA GLU A 70 -11.24 -13.90 0.10
C GLU A 70 -9.91 -14.13 0.82
N LEU A 71 -9.71 -13.50 2.00
CA LEU A 71 -8.57 -13.74 2.88
C LEU A 71 -8.49 -15.22 3.27
N LYS A 72 -9.60 -15.84 3.71
CA LYS A 72 -9.66 -17.27 4.04
C LYS A 72 -9.25 -18.14 2.86
N GLN A 73 -9.74 -17.85 1.65
CA GLN A 73 -9.36 -18.58 0.43
C GLN A 73 -7.85 -18.48 0.17
N ILE A 74 -7.28 -17.29 0.31
CA ILE A 74 -5.84 -17.05 0.15
C ILE A 74 -5.03 -17.87 1.17
N ILE A 75 -5.41 -17.87 2.45
CA ILE A 75 -4.71 -18.65 3.48
C ILE A 75 -4.76 -20.16 3.20
N LYS A 76 -5.92 -20.68 2.78
CA LYS A 76 -6.07 -22.09 2.38
C LYS A 76 -5.15 -22.47 1.23
N VAL A 77 -5.07 -21.63 0.21
CA VAL A 77 -4.19 -21.86 -0.95
C VAL A 77 -2.71 -21.79 -0.57
N ILE A 78 -2.32 -20.90 0.33
CA ILE A 78 -0.94 -20.87 0.84
C ILE A 78 -0.60 -22.17 1.55
N ASN A 79 -1.50 -22.69 2.40
CA ASN A 79 -1.31 -23.96 3.11
C ASN A 79 -1.12 -25.14 2.14
N ALA A 80 -1.94 -25.21 1.09
CA ALA A 80 -1.90 -26.27 0.07
C ALA A 80 -0.77 -26.10 -0.97
N SER A 81 -0.04 -24.99 -0.96
CA SER A 81 1.00 -24.69 -1.96
C SER A 81 2.26 -25.53 -1.76
N THR A 82 3.07 -25.65 -2.82
CA THR A 82 4.40 -26.28 -2.79
C THR A 82 5.52 -25.37 -2.29
N LEU A 83 5.19 -24.22 -1.72
CA LEU A 83 6.17 -23.31 -1.12
C LEU A 83 6.83 -23.95 0.10
N SER A 84 8.11 -23.60 0.36
CA SER A 84 8.76 -23.98 1.62
C SER A 84 7.96 -23.45 2.84
N GLU A 85 8.01 -24.17 3.96
CA GLU A 85 7.31 -23.76 5.18
C GLU A 85 7.71 -22.36 5.63
N TYR A 86 8.98 -21.99 5.52
CA TYR A 86 9.47 -20.64 5.76
C TYR A 86 8.69 -19.57 4.97
N LYS A 87 8.48 -19.81 3.66
CA LYS A 87 7.72 -18.87 2.81
C LYS A 87 6.24 -18.86 3.15
N LYS A 88 5.66 -20.03 3.49
CA LYS A 88 4.25 -20.11 3.91
C LYS A 88 4.01 -19.34 5.21
N LEU A 89 4.87 -19.51 6.20
CA LEU A 89 4.77 -18.78 7.49
C LEU A 89 4.88 -17.28 7.27
N ARG A 90 5.88 -16.84 6.50
CA ARG A 90 6.07 -15.42 6.17
C ARG A 90 4.84 -14.83 5.46
N ASP A 91 4.39 -15.49 4.39
CA ASP A 91 3.32 -14.94 3.54
C ASP A 91 1.98 -14.91 4.27
N LYS A 92 1.67 -15.92 5.09
CA LYS A 92 0.49 -15.92 5.96
C LYS A 92 0.54 -14.81 6.99
N SER A 93 1.64 -14.69 7.73
CA SER A 93 1.83 -13.64 8.72
C SER A 93 1.72 -12.25 8.09
N LEU A 94 2.42 -12.02 6.97
CA LEU A 94 2.40 -10.76 6.23
C LEU A 94 0.98 -10.33 5.84
N ILE A 95 0.22 -11.26 5.27
CA ILE A 95 -1.13 -10.97 4.76
C ILE A 95 -2.11 -10.75 5.93
N LEU A 96 -2.05 -11.58 6.97
CA LEU A 96 -2.93 -11.47 8.12
C LEU A 96 -2.66 -10.21 8.94
N ILE A 97 -1.40 -9.89 9.22
CA ILE A 97 -1.01 -8.64 9.92
C ILE A 97 -1.39 -7.43 9.08
N GLY A 98 -1.07 -7.47 7.77
CA GLY A 98 -1.40 -6.38 6.85
C GLY A 98 -2.89 -6.09 6.76
N PHE A 99 -3.72 -7.12 6.75
CA PHE A 99 -5.18 -7.03 6.74
C PHE A 99 -5.72 -6.51 8.08
N SER A 100 -5.37 -7.17 9.18
CA SER A 100 -5.93 -6.86 10.49
C SER A 100 -5.52 -5.48 11.02
N GLY A 101 -4.28 -5.04 10.73
CA GLY A 101 -3.79 -3.73 11.15
C GLY A 101 -3.98 -2.63 10.09
N GLY A 102 -4.51 -2.94 8.90
CA GLY A 102 -4.70 -1.95 7.84
C GLY A 102 -3.40 -1.23 7.45
N PHE A 103 -2.28 -1.94 7.39
CA PHE A 103 -0.96 -1.36 7.13
C PHE A 103 -0.77 -0.93 5.68
N ARG A 104 -0.02 0.16 5.48
CA ARG A 104 0.61 0.43 4.19
C ARG A 104 1.78 -0.54 3.97
N ARG A 105 2.11 -0.85 2.71
CA ARG A 105 3.22 -1.75 2.38
C ARG A 105 4.56 -1.30 2.99
N SER A 106 4.84 -0.01 2.91
CA SER A 106 6.04 0.58 3.50
C SER A 106 6.07 0.50 5.02
N GLU A 107 4.91 0.59 5.66
CA GLU A 107 4.78 0.40 7.11
C GLU A 107 5.09 -1.06 7.49
N LEU A 108 4.50 -2.04 6.78
CA LEU A 108 4.70 -3.47 7.05
C LEU A 108 6.18 -3.90 6.98
N VAL A 109 6.90 -3.47 5.93
CA VAL A 109 8.30 -3.89 5.73
C VAL A 109 9.29 -3.13 6.62
N ALA A 110 8.83 -2.09 7.31
CA ALA A 110 9.63 -1.31 8.24
C ALA A 110 9.50 -1.77 9.69
N ILE A 111 8.58 -2.71 10.00
CA ILE A 111 8.38 -3.21 11.36
C ILE A 111 9.60 -4.00 11.80
N THR A 112 10.17 -3.64 12.96
CA THR A 112 11.24 -4.35 13.63
C THR A 112 10.72 -5.13 14.85
N ARG A 113 11.54 -5.98 15.45
CA ARG A 113 11.17 -6.74 16.64
C ARG A 113 10.87 -5.82 17.83
N GLU A 114 11.62 -4.74 17.99
CA GLU A 114 11.42 -3.74 19.05
C GLU A 114 10.09 -2.98 18.94
N ASP A 115 9.49 -2.94 17.74
CA ASP A 115 8.21 -2.29 17.52
C ASP A 115 7.01 -3.14 18.00
N LEU A 116 7.24 -4.37 18.49
CA LEU A 116 6.20 -5.31 18.87
C LEU A 116 6.09 -5.43 20.39
N GLU A 117 4.90 -5.23 20.92
CA GLU A 117 4.55 -5.51 22.32
C GLU A 117 3.42 -6.55 22.35
N PHE A 118 3.74 -7.78 22.75
CA PHE A 118 2.72 -8.82 22.94
C PHE A 118 2.05 -8.64 24.29
N VAL A 119 0.73 -8.57 24.28
CA VAL A 119 -0.12 -8.44 25.47
C VAL A 119 -1.11 -9.61 25.52
N LYS A 120 -1.84 -9.75 26.64
CA LYS A 120 -2.82 -10.82 26.83
C LYS A 120 -3.88 -10.83 25.72
N GLU A 121 -4.30 -9.67 25.27
CA GLU A 121 -5.37 -9.48 24.27
C GLU A 121 -4.88 -9.59 22.83
N GLY A 122 -3.57 -9.50 22.57
CA GLY A 122 -3.05 -9.50 21.20
C GLY A 122 -1.62 -8.98 21.07
N VAL A 123 -1.37 -8.18 20.04
CA VAL A 123 -0.10 -7.50 19.80
C VAL A 123 -0.32 -6.02 19.50
N LYS A 124 0.47 -5.16 20.12
CA LYS A 124 0.59 -3.76 19.75
C LYS A 124 1.81 -3.60 18.85
N ILE A 125 1.65 -2.88 17.76
CA ILE A 125 2.69 -2.64 16.76
C ILE A 125 2.89 -1.14 16.62
N PHE A 126 4.07 -0.65 16.94
CA PHE A 126 4.43 0.74 16.76
C PHE A 126 4.88 1.03 15.33
N VAL A 127 4.25 1.99 14.70
CA VAL A 127 4.56 2.45 13.34
C VAL A 127 5.33 3.75 13.42
N LYS A 128 6.66 3.69 13.33
CA LYS A 128 7.57 4.84 13.50
C LYS A 128 7.31 5.97 12.49
N LYS A 129 6.97 5.62 11.25
CA LYS A 129 6.70 6.60 10.17
C LYS A 129 5.53 6.18 9.31
N SER A 130 4.58 7.08 9.12
CA SER A 130 3.46 6.90 8.21
C SER A 130 3.38 8.09 7.24
N LYS A 131 2.88 7.85 6.03
CA LYS A 131 2.71 8.91 5.02
C LYS A 131 1.77 10.04 5.49
N SER A 132 0.88 9.77 6.43
CA SER A 132 -0.06 10.74 7.00
C SER A 132 0.45 11.39 8.30
N ASP A 133 1.55 10.89 8.84
CA ASP A 133 2.19 11.41 10.02
C ASP A 133 3.23 12.47 9.61
N GLN A 134 2.80 13.73 9.60
CA GLN A 134 3.65 14.87 9.24
C GLN A 134 4.51 15.34 10.43
N SER A 135 4.08 15.04 11.65
CA SER A 135 4.79 15.39 12.89
C SER A 135 5.89 14.39 13.25
N GLY A 136 5.81 13.15 12.71
CA GLY A 136 6.79 12.10 13.01
C GLY A 136 6.62 11.46 14.38
N GLU A 137 5.44 11.61 15.00
CA GLU A 137 5.13 11.05 16.33
C GLU A 137 4.96 9.53 16.31
N GLY A 138 4.70 8.96 15.12
CA GLY A 138 4.36 7.57 14.95
C GLY A 138 2.94 7.24 15.43
N MET A 139 2.59 5.97 15.38
CA MET A 139 1.29 5.50 15.85
C MET A 139 1.34 4.05 16.29
N THR A 140 0.61 3.69 17.33
CA THR A 140 0.44 2.30 17.75
C THR A 140 -0.82 1.70 17.15
N LYS A 141 -0.70 0.50 16.58
CA LYS A 141 -1.83 -0.30 16.11
C LYS A 141 -1.95 -1.55 16.98
N ALA A 142 -3.14 -1.76 17.53
CA ALA A 142 -3.46 -2.95 18.31
C ALA A 142 -4.18 -3.97 17.43
N ILE A 143 -3.71 -5.21 17.45
CA ILE A 143 -4.29 -6.35 16.73
C ILE A 143 -4.65 -7.42 17.75
N PRO A 144 -5.94 -7.73 17.94
CA PRO A 144 -6.37 -8.73 18.91
C PRO A 144 -6.14 -10.16 18.42
N TYR A 145 -6.14 -11.11 19.35
CA TYR A 145 -6.28 -12.52 19.00
C TYR A 145 -7.63 -12.77 18.36
N PHE A 146 -7.63 -13.58 17.29
CA PHE A 146 -8.86 -14.06 16.69
C PHE A 146 -9.28 -15.40 17.32
N LYS A 147 -10.59 -15.65 17.37
CA LYS A 147 -11.14 -16.91 17.91
C LYS A 147 -10.58 -18.14 17.19
N TYR A 148 -10.43 -18.08 15.88
CA TYR A 148 -9.90 -19.17 15.06
C TYR A 148 -8.42 -18.99 14.81
N THR A 149 -7.60 -19.87 15.36
CA THR A 149 -6.12 -19.84 15.25
C THR A 149 -5.63 -19.88 13.82
N GLU A 150 -6.34 -20.58 12.93
CA GLU A 150 -6.01 -20.68 11.49
C GLU A 150 -5.94 -19.31 10.80
N TYR A 151 -6.71 -18.33 11.25
CA TYR A 151 -6.75 -16.98 10.70
C TYR A 151 -6.30 -15.92 11.69
N CYS A 152 -5.74 -16.31 12.82
CA CYS A 152 -5.30 -15.39 13.85
C CYS A 152 -3.97 -14.71 13.46
N PRO A 153 -3.96 -13.38 13.24
CA PRO A 153 -2.75 -12.67 12.84
C PRO A 153 -1.64 -12.77 13.88
N VAL A 154 -1.98 -12.73 15.16
CA VAL A 154 -1.01 -12.75 16.27
C VAL A 154 -0.35 -14.13 16.39
N HIS A 155 -1.13 -15.22 16.23
CA HIS A 155 -0.60 -16.57 16.24
C HIS A 155 0.39 -16.79 15.08
N HIS A 156 -0.01 -16.41 13.87
CA HIS A 156 0.87 -16.52 12.69
C HIS A 156 2.10 -15.62 12.78
N LEU A 157 1.99 -14.46 13.41
CA LEU A 157 3.14 -13.58 13.64
C LEU A 157 4.16 -14.24 14.57
N LYS A 158 3.72 -14.83 15.69
CA LYS A 158 4.60 -15.56 16.61
C LYS A 158 5.32 -16.70 15.93
N ASN A 159 4.59 -17.58 15.24
CA ASN A 159 5.18 -18.71 14.51
C ASN A 159 6.20 -18.25 13.44
N TRP A 160 5.92 -17.12 12.77
CA TRP A 160 6.86 -16.54 11.82
C TRP A 160 8.12 -15.99 12.50
N MET A 161 7.96 -15.34 13.66
CA MET A 161 9.09 -14.79 14.41
C MET A 161 10.03 -15.86 14.97
N ASP A 162 9.53 -17.05 15.26
CA ASP A 162 10.36 -18.18 15.71
C ASP A 162 11.30 -18.65 14.59
N GLU A 163 10.87 -18.57 13.34
CA GLU A 163 11.67 -18.93 12.15
C GLU A 163 12.52 -17.77 11.60
N ASN A 164 12.04 -16.53 11.75
CA ASN A 164 12.72 -15.34 11.25
C ASN A 164 13.77 -14.87 12.24
N ARG A 165 15.06 -14.96 11.88
CA ARG A 165 16.18 -14.50 12.71
C ARG A 165 16.57 -13.04 12.50
N ASN A 166 15.94 -12.34 11.53
CA ASN A 166 16.21 -10.93 11.24
C ASN A 166 15.53 -10.02 12.26
N ASP A 167 16.10 -8.82 12.43
CA ASP A 167 15.45 -7.75 13.21
C ASP A 167 14.18 -7.26 12.51
N LEU A 168 14.24 -7.05 11.19
CA LEU A 168 13.03 -6.78 10.39
C LEU A 168 12.07 -7.95 10.43
N ILE A 169 10.81 -7.69 10.78
CA ILE A 169 9.77 -8.73 10.80
C ILE A 169 9.53 -9.28 9.39
N PHE A 170 9.48 -8.42 8.39
CA PHE A 170 9.34 -8.85 7.01
C PHE A 170 10.51 -8.32 6.16
N PRO A 171 11.64 -9.07 6.09
CA PRO A 171 12.85 -8.65 5.38
C PRO A 171 12.68 -8.77 3.85
N ILE A 172 11.72 -8.03 3.30
CA ILE A 172 11.39 -7.97 1.88
C ILE A 172 11.12 -6.52 1.45
N SER A 173 11.19 -6.25 0.16
CA SER A 173 10.83 -4.92 -0.36
C SER A 173 9.32 -4.70 -0.37
N ASP A 174 8.88 -3.44 -0.31
CA ASP A 174 7.47 -3.05 -0.42
C ASP A 174 6.83 -3.48 -1.75
N LYS A 175 7.63 -3.60 -2.83
CA LYS A 175 7.18 -4.16 -4.11
C LYS A 175 6.83 -5.64 -3.97
N ASN A 176 7.64 -6.40 -3.23
CA ASN A 176 7.40 -7.83 -3.01
C ASN A 176 6.11 -8.09 -2.24
N VAL A 177 5.73 -7.24 -1.30
CA VAL A 177 4.42 -7.33 -0.64
C VAL A 177 3.28 -7.37 -1.67
N ALA A 178 3.30 -6.46 -2.66
CA ALA A 178 2.27 -6.42 -3.69
C ALA A 178 2.31 -7.65 -4.61
N LEU A 179 3.49 -8.19 -4.90
CA LEU A 179 3.65 -9.40 -5.72
C LEU A 179 3.15 -10.65 -4.99
N ILE A 180 3.45 -10.79 -3.71
CA ILE A 180 2.97 -11.87 -2.86
C ILE A 180 1.43 -11.90 -2.82
N ILE A 181 0.80 -10.74 -2.55
CA ILE A 181 -0.66 -10.63 -2.52
C ILE A 181 -1.28 -11.01 -3.86
N LYS A 182 -0.73 -10.49 -4.98
CA LYS A 182 -1.22 -10.81 -6.33
C LYS A 182 -1.09 -12.28 -6.66
N LYS A 183 0.05 -12.89 -6.35
CA LYS A 183 0.31 -14.31 -6.60
C LYS A 183 -0.69 -15.18 -5.86
N HIS A 184 -0.88 -14.95 -4.56
CA HIS A 184 -1.79 -15.75 -3.76
C HIS A 184 -3.26 -15.49 -4.07
N ALA A 185 -3.64 -14.25 -4.43
CA ALA A 185 -4.97 -13.95 -4.94
C ALA A 185 -5.25 -14.72 -6.25
N LEU A 186 -4.29 -14.71 -7.19
CA LEU A 186 -4.43 -15.47 -8.44
C LEU A 186 -4.57 -16.98 -8.19
N ASN A 187 -3.72 -17.54 -7.32
CA ASN A 187 -3.78 -18.96 -6.96
C ASN A 187 -5.09 -19.33 -6.24
N ALA A 188 -5.73 -18.38 -5.56
CA ALA A 188 -7.05 -18.55 -4.94
C ALA A 188 -8.22 -18.36 -5.93
N GLY A 189 -7.96 -18.30 -7.25
CA GLY A 189 -8.97 -18.09 -8.29
C GLY A 189 -9.52 -16.66 -8.35
N LEU A 190 -8.88 -15.71 -7.67
CA LEU A 190 -9.25 -14.29 -7.69
C LEU A 190 -8.51 -13.57 -8.83
N ASP A 191 -9.10 -12.48 -9.36
CA ASP A 191 -8.42 -11.63 -10.35
C ASP A 191 -7.26 -10.85 -9.70
N GLY A 192 -6.05 -11.41 -9.73
CA GLY A 192 -4.85 -10.81 -9.13
C GLY A 192 -4.55 -9.38 -9.61
N LYS A 193 -5.11 -8.94 -10.76
CA LYS A 193 -4.99 -7.55 -11.23
C LYS A 193 -5.79 -6.57 -10.37
N LYS A 194 -6.83 -7.04 -9.68
CA LYS A 194 -7.69 -6.23 -8.82
C LYS A 194 -7.13 -6.05 -7.41
N TYR A 195 -6.15 -6.89 -6.99
CA TYR A 195 -5.57 -6.85 -5.64
C TYR A 195 -4.15 -6.27 -5.64
N ALA A 196 -3.80 -5.61 -4.56
CA ALA A 196 -2.46 -5.04 -4.29
C ALA A 196 -2.34 -4.74 -2.79
N GLY A 197 -1.21 -4.17 -2.36
CA GLY A 197 -1.01 -3.78 -0.96
C GLY A 197 -2.09 -2.88 -0.37
N HIS A 198 -2.73 -2.03 -1.18
CA HIS A 198 -3.89 -1.25 -0.73
C HIS A 198 -5.13 -2.10 -0.43
N SER A 199 -5.26 -3.28 -1.03
CA SER A 199 -6.39 -4.18 -0.79
C SER A 199 -6.42 -4.73 0.64
N LEU A 200 -5.26 -4.91 1.29
CA LEU A 200 -5.17 -5.30 2.69
C LEU A 200 -5.72 -4.21 3.62
N ARG A 201 -5.48 -2.94 3.28
CA ARG A 201 -5.88 -1.80 4.12
C ARG A 201 -7.35 -1.43 3.97
N SER A 202 -7.95 -1.75 2.85
CA SER A 202 -9.31 -1.34 2.48
C SER A 202 -10.35 -2.43 2.77
N GLY A 203 -9.89 -3.58 3.27
CA GLY A 203 -10.71 -4.73 3.63
C GLY A 203 -11.36 -4.67 5.00
#